data_58e069cff02634a267efc7a2ad2b4e47
#
_entry.id   58e069cff02634a267efc7a2ad2b4e47
#
_cell.length_a   1.000
_cell.length_b   1.000
_cell.length_c   1.000
_cell.angle_alpha   90.00
_cell.angle_beta   90.00
_cell.angle_gamma   90.00
#
_symmetry.space_group_name_H-M   'P 1'
#
loop_
_entity.id
_entity.type
_entity.pdbx_description
1 polymer ?
#
loop_
_entity_poly.entity_id
_entity_poly.type
_entity_poly.pdbx_seq_one_letter_code
_entity_poly.pdbx_strand_id
1 'polypeptide(L)'
;MAAYLQVDNLTKSYGDRVLFNKISFHINQGDKVALVAPNGSGKTFLLDVLAGKESPEGEGTIKFMSGIQVAYLEQDPSYDPELTVLEQVRSADKKVMQTLTAYKQALESEDKKRLEKAINDMDRLDGWNYDQKIERILTHLQFGAVDRKMGTLSGGEIKKVALAGMLIQEAPFMILDEPTNHLDIEVIEYLEDYMSATQATLFMVTHDRYFLDRVCNTVYELENGELFTYRGNYSLFLEKREERLANRAAETDKARNLYRRELQWIRSTPCARTGKSKSRLESFGKLKERIGPAGNTHAMEINAGIARLGTKIIHARNLSFTYGEEPLLKDFTYNFSRNEKIGIVGGNGVGKTTFLRLLAGELEPLSGTLQHGTTVRFGFYRQEGISFNPGDTVFDVVHEIAEVVALADGSKVTAASFLSRFLFPPSMHQVKVERLSGGEKRRLYLLTILMRNPNFLILDEPTNDLDILTLNVLEEYLENFKGCLLIVSHDRYFMDKLADHLFAFEGQGIVQDYPGKCSDYYRSRAAAAPTPAPASRPAAHPGAGAAA
;
A
#
# COMPACT_ATOMS: atom_id res chain seq x y z
N MET A 1 29.30 8.16 -6.90
CA MET A 1 28.21 8.92 -6.25
C MET A 1 28.42 8.80 -4.75
N ALA A 2 28.12 9.85 -3.98
CA ALA A 2 28.27 9.81 -2.53
C ALA A 2 27.15 8.94 -1.92
N ALA A 3 27.50 8.03 -1.01
CA ALA A 3 26.51 7.27 -0.25
C ALA A 3 25.90 8.18 0.82
N TYR A 4 24.58 8.36 0.79
CA TYR A 4 23.83 9.12 1.79
C TYR A 4 23.50 8.27 3.02
N LEU A 5 23.26 6.97 2.80
CA LEU A 5 22.97 6.00 3.85
C LEU A 5 23.77 4.73 3.61
N GLN A 6 24.40 4.20 4.63
CA GLN A 6 25.02 2.89 4.68
C GLN A 6 24.49 2.11 5.88
N VAL A 7 24.02 0.91 5.62
CA VAL A 7 23.52 -0.04 6.61
C VAL A 7 24.35 -1.31 6.51
N ASP A 8 24.93 -1.75 7.62
CA ASP A 8 25.79 -2.93 7.68
C ASP A 8 25.28 -3.90 8.76
N ASN A 9 25.10 -5.16 8.38
CA ASN A 9 24.76 -6.29 9.25
C ASN A 9 23.55 -6.06 10.18
N LEU A 10 22.53 -5.35 9.71
CA LEU A 10 21.34 -5.08 10.51
C LEU A 10 20.52 -6.35 10.71
N THR A 11 20.21 -6.65 11.97
CA THR A 11 19.40 -7.80 12.39
C THR A 11 18.25 -7.32 13.27
N LYS A 12 17.09 -7.95 13.13
CA LYS A 12 15.93 -7.73 13.99
C LYS A 12 15.14 -9.00 14.19
N SER A 13 14.74 -9.23 15.43
CA SER A 13 13.82 -10.29 15.82
C SER A 13 12.63 -9.71 16.59
N TYR A 14 11.50 -10.36 16.51
CA TYR A 14 10.32 -10.08 17.33
C TYR A 14 9.86 -11.37 18.01
N GLY A 15 10.18 -11.50 19.29
CA GLY A 15 10.05 -12.77 20.00
C GLY A 15 10.92 -13.85 19.32
N ASP A 16 10.32 -14.99 18.98
CA ASP A 16 11.01 -16.09 18.30
C ASP A 16 11.11 -15.93 16.78
N ARG A 17 10.50 -14.88 16.20
CA ARG A 17 10.45 -14.63 14.76
C ARG A 17 11.57 -13.68 14.35
N VAL A 18 12.51 -14.17 13.53
CA VAL A 18 13.52 -13.32 12.89
C VAL A 18 12.86 -12.59 11.72
N LEU A 19 12.86 -11.26 11.75
CA LEU A 19 12.29 -10.42 10.69
C LEU A 19 13.30 -10.25 9.54
N PHE A 20 14.54 -9.91 9.88
CA PHE A 20 15.66 -9.88 8.94
C PHE A 20 16.98 -10.17 9.67
N ASN A 21 17.93 -10.73 8.93
CA ASN A 21 19.19 -11.22 9.50
C ASN A 21 20.38 -10.72 8.68
N LYS A 22 21.21 -9.88 9.31
CA LYS A 22 22.46 -9.33 8.74
C LYS A 22 22.27 -8.69 7.37
N ILE A 23 21.17 -7.94 7.17
CA ILE A 23 20.98 -7.21 5.93
C ILE A 23 21.98 -6.05 5.83
N SER A 24 22.53 -5.85 4.63
CA SER A 24 23.46 -4.77 4.36
C SER A 24 23.11 -4.14 3.01
N PHE A 25 23.02 -2.81 2.98
CA PHE A 25 22.74 -2.07 1.76
C PHE A 25 23.22 -0.62 1.86
N HIS A 26 23.26 0.06 0.73
CA HIS A 26 23.61 1.48 0.67
C HIS A 26 22.71 2.22 -0.28
N ILE A 27 22.41 3.48 0.04
CA ILE A 27 21.60 4.36 -0.78
C ILE A 27 22.45 5.57 -1.14
N ASN A 28 22.58 5.84 -2.44
CA ASN A 28 23.38 6.97 -2.93
C ASN A 28 22.49 8.21 -3.12
N GLN A 29 23.13 9.34 -3.29
CA GLN A 29 22.45 10.58 -3.64
C GLN A 29 21.64 10.43 -4.94
N GLY A 30 20.37 10.81 -4.90
CA GLY A 30 19.44 10.75 -6.02
C GLY A 30 18.83 9.38 -6.27
N ASP A 31 19.17 8.35 -5.47
CA ASP A 31 18.50 7.04 -5.55
C ASP A 31 17.06 7.19 -5.04
N LYS A 32 16.11 6.60 -5.76
CA LYS A 32 14.70 6.50 -5.38
C LYS A 32 14.38 5.03 -5.16
N VAL A 33 14.52 4.61 -3.90
CA VAL A 33 14.48 3.20 -3.50
C VAL A 33 13.12 2.85 -2.93
N ALA A 34 12.50 1.80 -3.46
CA ALA A 34 11.30 1.18 -2.91
C ALA A 34 11.66 -0.11 -2.16
N LEU A 35 11.10 -0.31 -0.97
CA LEU A 35 11.19 -1.56 -0.22
C LEU A 35 9.90 -2.36 -0.39
N VAL A 36 10.01 -3.52 -1.03
CA VAL A 36 8.92 -4.48 -1.21
C VAL A 36 9.14 -5.66 -0.27
N ALA A 37 8.16 -5.98 0.56
CA ALA A 37 8.23 -7.10 1.48
C ALA A 37 6.84 -7.53 1.94
N PRO A 38 6.65 -8.80 2.37
CA PRO A 38 5.39 -9.26 2.96
C PRO A 38 4.99 -8.45 4.19
N ASN A 39 3.70 -8.41 4.50
CA ASN A 39 3.25 -7.84 5.77
C ASN A 39 3.80 -8.64 6.96
N GLY A 40 4.14 -7.92 8.03
CA GLY A 40 4.77 -8.51 9.20
C GLY A 40 6.25 -8.89 9.02
N SER A 41 6.93 -8.46 7.96
CA SER A 41 8.38 -8.66 7.73
C SER A 41 9.26 -7.62 8.41
N GLY A 42 8.69 -6.61 9.08
CA GLY A 42 9.42 -5.57 9.78
C GLY A 42 9.73 -4.33 8.94
N LYS A 43 8.95 -4.03 7.90
CA LYS A 43 9.12 -2.82 7.06
C LYS A 43 9.15 -1.54 7.89
N THR A 44 8.07 -1.26 8.60
CA THR A 44 7.93 -0.06 9.46
C THR A 44 9.05 0.02 10.49
N PHE A 45 9.40 -1.13 11.12
CA PHE A 45 10.53 -1.16 12.05
C PHE A 45 11.85 -0.76 11.38
N LEU A 46 12.12 -1.23 10.15
CA LEU A 46 13.31 -0.81 9.41
C LEU A 46 13.30 0.70 9.16
N LEU A 47 12.14 1.27 8.78
CA LEU A 47 12.00 2.71 8.58
C LEU A 47 12.22 3.49 9.88
N ASP A 48 11.67 3.03 11.01
CA ASP A 48 11.81 3.66 12.33
C ASP A 48 13.28 3.67 12.81
N VAL A 49 13.99 2.55 12.58
CA VAL A 49 15.43 2.49 12.89
C VAL A 49 16.23 3.42 11.98
N LEU A 50 15.91 3.51 10.69
CA LEU A 50 16.54 4.46 9.76
C LEU A 50 16.20 5.91 10.11
N ALA A 51 15.00 6.19 10.59
CA ALA A 51 14.60 7.52 11.05
C ALA A 51 15.21 7.90 12.42
N GLY A 52 15.91 6.97 13.09
CA GLY A 52 16.53 7.17 14.40
C GLY A 52 15.54 7.16 15.57
N LYS A 53 14.32 6.64 15.36
CA LYS A 53 13.31 6.47 16.43
C LYS A 53 13.57 5.26 17.29
N GLU A 54 14.10 4.20 16.68
CA GLU A 54 14.49 2.98 17.36
C GLU A 54 15.98 2.67 17.16
N SER A 55 16.56 1.95 18.11
CA SER A 55 17.95 1.51 18.02
C SER A 55 18.05 0.15 17.31
N PRO A 56 19.09 -0.07 16.49
CA PRO A 56 19.35 -1.37 15.91
C PRO A 56 19.64 -2.43 16.98
N GLU A 57 19.27 -3.68 16.74
CA GLU A 57 19.63 -4.81 17.59
C GLU A 57 20.97 -5.40 17.17
N GLY A 58 21.77 -5.84 18.15
CA GLY A 58 23.05 -6.52 17.90
C GLY A 58 24.15 -5.59 17.39
N GLU A 59 25.03 -6.12 16.51
CA GLU A 59 26.22 -5.43 15.98
C GLU A 59 25.94 -4.58 14.72
N GLY A 60 24.67 -4.47 14.29
CA GLY A 60 24.30 -3.70 13.10
C GLY A 60 24.63 -2.22 13.23
N THR A 61 25.13 -1.60 12.16
CA THR A 61 25.43 -0.18 12.12
C THR A 61 24.69 0.55 11.02
N ILE A 62 24.23 1.75 11.33
CA ILE A 62 23.56 2.66 10.39
C ILE A 62 24.35 3.97 10.39
N LYS A 63 24.78 4.39 9.21
CA LYS A 63 25.57 5.60 9.03
C LYS A 63 24.95 6.47 7.95
N PHE A 64 24.46 7.64 8.35
CA PHE A 64 24.13 8.70 7.40
C PHE A 64 25.35 9.57 7.12
N MET A 65 25.38 10.14 5.93
CA MET A 65 26.34 11.18 5.59
C MET A 65 26.22 12.35 6.59
N SER A 66 27.34 12.83 7.10
CA SER A 66 27.36 13.89 8.11
C SER A 66 26.62 15.15 7.63
N GLY A 67 25.71 15.64 8.47
CA GLY A 67 24.96 16.88 8.21
C GLY A 67 23.75 16.73 7.28
N ILE A 68 23.42 15.52 6.84
CA ILE A 68 22.22 15.31 6.01
C ILE A 68 20.94 15.47 6.86
N GLN A 69 19.98 16.19 6.33
CA GLN A 69 18.65 16.32 6.93
C GLN A 69 17.77 15.18 6.39
N VAL A 70 17.12 14.47 7.30
CA VAL A 70 16.19 13.36 6.99
C VAL A 70 14.79 13.79 7.38
N ALA A 71 13.86 13.72 6.43
CA ALA A 71 12.42 13.85 6.70
C ALA A 71 11.77 12.48 6.70
N TYR A 72 10.87 12.23 7.65
CA TYR A 72 10.17 10.94 7.77
C TYR A 72 8.67 11.15 7.80
N LEU A 73 7.97 10.49 6.88
CA LEU A 73 6.53 10.35 6.89
C LEU A 73 6.17 8.98 7.48
N GLU A 74 5.55 8.99 8.64
CA GLU A 74 5.08 7.80 9.33
C GLU A 74 3.78 7.26 8.72
N GLN A 75 3.52 5.98 8.91
CA GLN A 75 2.25 5.37 8.52
C GLN A 75 1.09 6.04 9.27
N ASP A 76 1.20 6.15 10.61
CA ASP A 76 0.27 6.86 11.49
C ASP A 76 0.97 8.09 12.10
N PRO A 77 0.89 9.26 11.44
CA PRO A 77 1.61 10.45 11.89
C PRO A 77 1.13 10.95 13.24
N SER A 78 2.07 11.25 14.13
CA SER A 78 1.77 11.90 15.41
C SER A 78 1.45 13.38 15.21
N TYR A 79 0.46 13.89 15.93
CA TYR A 79 0.02 15.30 15.87
C TYR A 79 -0.48 15.78 17.22
N ASP A 80 -0.51 17.10 17.41
CA ASP A 80 -1.12 17.73 18.58
C ASP A 80 -2.58 18.11 18.24
N PRO A 81 -3.61 17.53 18.92
CA PRO A 81 -5.01 17.80 18.63
C PRO A 81 -5.45 19.26 18.77
N GLU A 82 -4.74 20.03 19.60
CA GLU A 82 -5.07 21.44 19.90
C GLU A 82 -4.54 22.41 18.87
N LEU A 83 -3.51 22.05 18.12
CA LEU A 83 -2.94 22.91 17.09
C LEU A 83 -3.87 23.01 15.87
N THR A 84 -3.81 24.15 15.20
CA THR A 84 -4.39 24.30 13.86
C THR A 84 -3.53 23.59 12.81
N VAL A 85 -4.11 23.29 11.66
CA VAL A 85 -3.38 22.68 10.52
C VAL A 85 -2.14 23.51 10.15
N LEU A 86 -2.31 24.84 10.07
CA LEU A 86 -1.20 25.73 9.73
C LEU A 86 -0.07 25.68 10.78
N GLU A 87 -0.42 25.66 12.07
CA GLU A 87 0.56 25.56 13.16
C GLU A 87 1.28 24.22 13.15
N GLN A 88 0.54 23.12 12.90
CA GLN A 88 1.11 21.78 12.79
C GLN A 88 2.14 21.68 11.64
N VAL A 89 1.79 22.19 10.44
CA VAL A 89 2.73 22.19 9.29
C VAL A 89 3.92 23.09 9.54
N ARG A 90 3.72 24.28 10.14
CA ARG A 90 4.82 25.17 10.54
C ARG A 90 5.79 24.50 11.50
N SER A 91 5.29 23.73 12.46
CA SER A 91 6.12 23.05 13.47
C SER A 91 7.06 21.99 12.90
N ALA A 92 6.78 21.51 11.67
CA ALA A 92 7.57 20.49 11.01
C ALA A 92 8.98 20.98 10.62
N ASP A 93 9.16 22.26 10.29
CA ASP A 93 10.48 22.85 10.02
C ASP A 93 10.99 23.67 11.20
N LYS A 94 11.67 22.99 12.12
CA LYS A 94 12.22 23.61 13.33
C LYS A 94 13.20 24.77 13.02
N LYS A 95 13.95 24.69 11.90
CA LYS A 95 14.94 25.73 11.56
C LYS A 95 14.26 27.04 11.15
N VAL A 96 13.29 26.94 10.24
CA VAL A 96 12.52 28.12 9.81
C VAL A 96 11.74 28.70 11.00
N MET A 97 11.13 27.85 11.83
CA MET A 97 10.39 28.31 13.03
C MET A 97 11.29 29.02 14.05
N GLN A 98 12.48 28.51 14.31
CA GLN A 98 13.45 29.18 15.18
C GLN A 98 13.86 30.54 14.61
N THR A 99 14.08 30.63 13.31
CA THR A 99 14.45 31.87 12.62
C THR A 99 13.30 32.88 12.63
N LEU A 100 12.07 32.46 12.37
CA LEU A 100 10.88 33.30 12.49
C LEU A 100 10.69 33.85 13.92
N THR A 101 10.88 32.97 14.90
CA THR A 101 10.79 33.38 16.33
C THR A 101 11.92 34.37 16.70
N ALA A 102 13.14 34.11 16.26
CA ALA A 102 14.26 35.01 16.47
C ALA A 102 14.04 36.37 15.78
N TYR A 103 13.46 36.37 14.57
CA TYR A 103 13.12 37.61 13.87
C TYR A 103 12.05 38.42 14.62
N LYS A 104 10.96 37.76 15.08
CA LYS A 104 9.92 38.42 15.89
C LYS A 104 10.49 39.03 17.17
N GLN A 105 11.31 38.28 17.91
CA GLN A 105 11.99 38.77 19.12
C GLN A 105 12.98 39.91 18.81
N ALA A 106 13.67 39.85 17.67
CA ALA A 106 14.57 40.92 17.25
C ALA A 106 13.85 42.21 16.87
N LEU A 107 12.62 42.10 16.31
CA LEU A 107 11.75 43.27 16.04
C LEU A 107 11.28 43.95 17.33
N GLU A 108 11.02 43.17 18.37
CA GLU A 108 10.61 43.71 19.70
C GLU A 108 11.80 44.27 20.50
N SER A 109 13.01 43.87 20.13
CA SER A 109 14.23 44.35 20.74
C SER A 109 14.82 45.54 19.94
N GLU A 110 15.36 46.57 20.58
CA GLU A 110 16.03 47.70 19.91
C GLU A 110 17.44 47.34 19.39
N ASP A 111 17.84 46.05 19.43
CA ASP A 111 19.18 45.60 19.03
C ASP A 111 19.28 45.39 17.50
N LYS A 112 19.80 46.42 16.82
CA LYS A 112 20.01 46.44 15.38
C LYS A 112 20.84 45.26 14.86
N LYS A 113 21.86 44.79 15.62
CA LYS A 113 22.71 43.68 15.17
C LYS A 113 21.97 42.34 15.19
N ARG A 114 21.10 42.15 16.18
CA ARG A 114 20.24 40.95 16.23
C ARG A 114 19.22 40.96 15.09
N LEU A 115 18.65 42.12 14.79
CA LEU A 115 17.70 42.26 13.69
C LEU A 115 18.35 42.02 12.33
N GLU A 116 19.53 42.59 12.04
CA GLU A 116 20.27 42.32 10.80
C GLU A 116 20.60 40.82 10.63
N LYS A 117 21.06 40.17 11.70
CA LYS A 117 21.32 38.73 11.65
C LYS A 117 20.06 37.94 11.38
N ALA A 118 18.95 38.25 12.04
CA ALA A 118 17.68 37.56 11.84
C ALA A 118 17.13 37.77 10.42
N ILE A 119 17.25 38.97 9.83
CA ILE A 119 16.89 39.25 8.43
C ILE A 119 17.75 38.40 7.49
N ASN A 120 19.06 38.37 7.65
CA ASN A 120 19.94 37.56 6.81
C ASN A 120 19.63 36.04 6.93
N ASP A 121 19.27 35.56 8.12
CA ASP A 121 18.85 34.17 8.31
C ASP A 121 17.47 33.89 7.64
N MET A 122 16.53 34.86 7.69
CA MET A 122 15.24 34.80 6.98
C MET A 122 15.43 34.78 5.46
N ASP A 123 16.30 35.62 4.91
CA ASP A 123 16.64 35.65 3.49
C ASP A 123 17.25 34.32 3.03
N ARG A 124 18.20 33.79 3.84
CA ARG A 124 18.87 32.52 3.52
C ARG A 124 17.93 31.30 3.50
N LEU A 125 16.89 31.29 4.34
CA LEU A 125 15.92 30.21 4.47
C LEU A 125 14.62 30.44 3.70
N ASP A 126 14.53 31.51 2.89
CA ASP A 126 13.29 31.94 2.20
C ASP A 126 12.07 32.03 3.16
N GLY A 127 12.35 32.48 4.39
CA GLY A 127 11.37 32.50 5.48
C GLY A 127 10.21 33.48 5.27
N TRP A 128 10.36 34.47 4.37
CA TRP A 128 9.34 35.49 4.07
C TRP A 128 8.12 34.91 3.36
N ASN A 129 8.32 33.92 2.50
CA ASN A 129 7.28 33.30 1.68
C ASN A 129 6.80 31.96 2.27
N TYR A 130 7.21 31.66 3.52
CA TYR A 130 7.00 30.33 4.11
C TYR A 130 5.50 29.96 4.23
N ASP A 131 4.66 30.90 4.66
CA ASP A 131 3.23 30.66 4.78
C ASP A 131 2.56 30.46 3.42
N GLN A 132 2.94 31.25 2.41
CA GLN A 132 2.44 31.07 1.04
C GLN A 132 2.88 29.72 0.45
N LYS A 133 4.07 29.24 0.81
CA LYS A 133 4.56 27.92 0.39
C LYS A 133 3.74 26.81 1.05
N ILE A 134 3.41 26.93 2.33
CA ILE A 134 2.50 26.02 3.04
C ILE A 134 1.13 25.99 2.37
N GLU A 135 0.51 27.16 2.16
CA GLU A 135 -0.81 27.26 1.52
C GLU A 135 -0.82 26.65 0.12
N ARG A 136 0.24 26.85 -0.67
CA ARG A 136 0.37 26.24 -2.00
C ARG A 136 0.42 24.72 -1.91
N ILE A 137 1.24 24.16 -1.01
CA ILE A 137 1.34 22.70 -0.82
C ILE A 137 -0.01 22.15 -0.37
N LEU A 138 -0.68 22.77 0.62
CA LEU A 138 -1.99 22.34 1.10
C LEU A 138 -3.06 22.42 0.01
N THR A 139 -3.03 23.44 -0.84
CA THR A 139 -3.93 23.55 -2.00
C THR A 139 -3.75 22.39 -2.97
N HIS A 140 -2.49 22.02 -3.30
CA HIS A 140 -2.20 20.86 -4.15
C HIS A 140 -2.63 19.54 -3.51
N LEU A 141 -2.58 19.44 -2.17
CA LEU A 141 -3.09 18.31 -1.41
C LEU A 141 -4.61 18.37 -1.21
N GLN A 142 -5.29 19.32 -1.86
CA GLN A 142 -6.74 19.53 -1.76
C GLN A 142 -7.21 19.75 -0.32
N PHE A 143 -6.47 20.57 0.41
CA PHE A 143 -6.80 20.92 1.79
C PHE A 143 -7.05 22.43 1.89
N GLY A 144 -8.31 22.83 2.13
CA GLY A 144 -8.68 24.24 2.11
C GLY A 144 -8.87 24.92 3.47
N ALA A 145 -9.03 24.14 4.54
CA ALA A 145 -9.44 24.67 5.86
C ALA A 145 -8.24 24.70 6.83
N VAL A 146 -7.29 25.61 6.60
CA VAL A 146 -6.02 25.72 7.35
C VAL A 146 -6.18 26.08 8.83
N ASP A 147 -7.31 26.70 9.22
CA ASP A 147 -7.59 27.11 10.61
C ASP A 147 -8.29 26.02 11.45
N ARG A 148 -8.63 24.88 10.85
CA ARG A 148 -9.23 23.75 11.58
C ARG A 148 -8.23 23.13 12.55
N LYS A 149 -8.74 22.72 13.74
CA LYS A 149 -7.93 21.98 14.71
C LYS A 149 -7.64 20.55 14.23
N MET A 150 -6.43 20.09 14.47
CA MET A 150 -5.98 18.73 14.11
C MET A 150 -6.89 17.64 14.67
N GLY A 151 -7.38 17.80 15.91
CA GLY A 151 -8.27 16.82 16.57
C GLY A 151 -9.65 16.65 15.90
N THR A 152 -10.03 17.51 14.94
CA THR A 152 -11.31 17.43 14.19
C THR A 152 -11.14 16.79 12.81
N LEU A 153 -9.93 16.39 12.44
CA LEU A 153 -9.61 15.87 11.12
C LEU A 153 -9.82 14.36 11.03
N SER A 154 -10.21 13.90 9.85
CA SER A 154 -10.20 12.48 9.50
C SER A 154 -8.77 11.95 9.31
N GLY A 155 -8.58 10.63 9.37
CA GLY A 155 -7.25 10.01 9.18
C GLY A 155 -6.60 10.38 7.83
N GLY A 156 -7.37 10.45 6.74
CA GLY A 156 -6.88 10.90 5.43
C GLY A 156 -6.46 12.38 5.42
N GLU A 157 -7.20 13.25 6.10
CA GLU A 157 -6.85 14.66 6.27
C GLU A 157 -5.57 14.84 7.10
N ILE A 158 -5.41 14.06 8.18
CA ILE A 158 -4.19 14.05 9.00
C ILE A 158 -2.98 13.64 8.14
N LYS A 159 -3.15 12.63 7.28
CA LYS A 159 -2.09 12.19 6.37
C LYS A 159 -1.69 13.30 5.38
N LYS A 160 -2.66 14.03 4.81
CA LYS A 160 -2.39 15.19 3.94
C LYS A 160 -1.60 16.29 4.65
N VAL A 161 -1.92 16.58 5.91
CA VAL A 161 -1.20 17.57 6.73
C VAL A 161 0.23 17.09 7.04
N ALA A 162 0.42 15.82 7.38
CA ALA A 162 1.74 15.25 7.61
C ALA A 162 2.61 15.28 6.35
N LEU A 163 2.03 14.98 5.17
CA LEU A 163 2.68 15.14 3.87
C LEU A 163 3.11 16.59 3.63
N ALA A 164 2.22 17.55 3.88
CA ALA A 164 2.56 18.97 3.75
C ALA A 164 3.76 19.34 4.66
N GLY A 165 3.77 18.89 5.91
CA GLY A 165 4.86 19.08 6.85
C GLY A 165 6.18 18.45 6.42
N MET A 166 6.13 17.32 5.70
CA MET A 166 7.32 16.69 5.14
C MET A 166 7.82 17.45 3.90
N LEU A 167 6.91 17.79 2.97
CA LEU A 167 7.26 18.46 1.71
C LEU A 167 7.85 19.85 1.94
N ILE A 168 7.36 20.58 2.93
CA ILE A 168 7.85 21.92 3.26
C ILE A 168 9.31 21.95 3.73
N GLN A 169 9.79 20.83 4.30
CA GLN A 169 11.16 20.71 4.79
C GLN A 169 12.21 20.63 3.68
N GLU A 170 11.82 20.26 2.45
CA GLU A 170 12.72 20.05 1.29
C GLU A 170 13.99 19.26 1.63
N ALA A 171 13.83 18.25 2.49
CA ALA A 171 14.96 17.46 2.98
C ALA A 171 15.64 16.70 1.83
N PRO A 172 16.98 16.63 1.78
CA PRO A 172 17.72 15.91 0.75
C PRO A 172 17.55 14.38 0.85
N PHE A 173 17.08 13.85 1.97
CA PHE A 173 16.73 12.45 2.18
C PHE A 173 15.33 12.35 2.79
N MET A 174 14.44 11.61 2.15
CA MET A 174 13.06 11.41 2.60
C MET A 174 12.78 9.92 2.80
N ILE A 175 12.20 9.59 3.95
CA ILE A 175 11.70 8.25 4.27
C ILE A 175 10.17 8.31 4.24
N LEU A 176 9.52 7.39 3.52
CA LEU A 176 8.09 7.41 3.29
C LEU A 176 7.48 6.05 3.66
N ASP A 177 6.60 6.02 4.65
CA ASP A 177 5.83 4.81 5.01
C ASP A 177 4.39 4.95 4.52
N GLU A 178 4.05 4.19 3.47
CA GLU A 178 2.74 4.15 2.80
C GLU A 178 2.19 5.55 2.47
N PRO A 179 2.91 6.37 1.67
CA PRO A 179 2.53 7.77 1.43
C PRO A 179 1.24 7.94 0.64
N THR A 180 0.80 6.93 -0.10
CA THR A 180 -0.39 6.96 -0.96
C THR A 180 -1.66 6.47 -0.29
N ASN A 181 -1.56 5.80 0.88
CA ASN A 181 -2.72 5.26 1.58
C ASN A 181 -3.69 6.35 2.04
N HIS A 182 -4.98 6.12 1.83
CA HIS A 182 -6.09 7.02 2.19
C HIS A 182 -6.10 8.37 1.45
N LEU A 183 -5.32 8.50 0.38
CA LEU A 183 -5.30 9.70 -0.45
C LEU A 183 -6.18 9.52 -1.70
N ASP A 184 -6.78 10.62 -2.12
CA ASP A 184 -7.49 10.68 -3.40
C ASP A 184 -6.49 10.59 -4.57
N ILE A 185 -6.91 10.05 -5.70
CA ILE A 185 -6.04 9.83 -6.86
C ILE A 185 -5.37 11.13 -7.37
N GLU A 186 -6.09 12.25 -7.34
CA GLU A 186 -5.54 13.55 -7.77
C GLU A 186 -4.38 14.00 -6.87
N VAL A 187 -4.44 13.71 -5.57
CA VAL A 187 -3.35 13.96 -4.62
C VAL A 187 -2.18 12.98 -4.86
N ILE A 188 -2.48 11.73 -5.18
CA ILE A 188 -1.46 10.72 -5.53
C ILE A 188 -0.72 11.16 -6.81
N GLU A 189 -1.41 11.61 -7.85
CA GLU A 189 -0.81 12.11 -9.09
C GLU A 189 0.11 13.30 -8.84
N TYR A 190 -0.33 14.26 -8.02
CA TYR A 190 0.54 15.37 -7.62
C TYR A 190 1.80 14.89 -6.90
N LEU A 191 1.66 13.92 -6.00
CA LEU A 191 2.79 13.34 -5.25
C LEU A 191 3.74 12.58 -6.19
N GLU A 192 3.22 11.82 -7.16
CA GLU A 192 4.00 11.16 -8.22
C GLU A 192 4.85 12.16 -9.00
N ASP A 193 4.23 13.25 -9.47
CA ASP A 193 4.91 14.31 -10.23
C ASP A 193 6.01 14.97 -9.37
N TYR A 194 5.69 15.35 -8.15
CA TYR A 194 6.64 15.96 -7.23
C TYR A 194 7.83 15.03 -6.94
N MET A 195 7.55 13.77 -6.56
CA MET A 195 8.59 12.80 -6.20
C MET A 195 9.43 12.37 -7.41
N SER A 196 8.85 12.37 -8.60
CA SER A 196 9.60 12.08 -9.85
C SER A 196 10.53 13.23 -10.23
N ALA A 197 10.11 14.47 -10.03
CA ALA A 197 10.87 15.67 -10.39
C ALA A 197 11.96 16.02 -9.36
N THR A 198 11.78 15.69 -8.09
CA THR A 198 12.72 16.05 -7.02
C THR A 198 14.08 15.37 -7.19
N GLN A 199 15.16 16.09 -6.83
CA GLN A 199 16.52 15.56 -6.72
C GLN A 199 16.80 14.89 -5.36
N ALA A 200 15.83 14.89 -4.45
CA ALA A 200 15.96 14.25 -3.16
C ALA A 200 16.13 12.74 -3.31
N THR A 201 16.86 12.16 -2.38
CA THR A 201 16.99 10.70 -2.24
C THR A 201 15.78 10.18 -1.48
N LEU A 202 15.14 9.15 -1.99
CA LEU A 202 13.92 8.58 -1.41
C LEU A 202 14.16 7.15 -0.97
N PHE A 203 13.65 6.82 0.22
CA PHE A 203 13.49 5.44 0.66
C PHE A 203 12.03 5.24 1.06
N MET A 204 11.30 4.41 0.32
CA MET A 204 9.86 4.33 0.46
C MET A 204 9.34 2.90 0.61
N VAL A 205 8.26 2.77 1.37
CA VAL A 205 7.39 1.59 1.42
C VAL A 205 6.04 2.02 0.89
N THR A 206 5.53 1.37 -0.14
CA THR A 206 4.16 1.56 -0.61
C THR A 206 3.68 0.33 -1.38
N HIS A 207 2.38 0.16 -1.41
CA HIS A 207 1.71 -0.89 -2.17
C HIS A 207 1.12 -0.37 -3.49
N ASP A 208 1.22 0.92 -3.76
CA ASP A 208 0.80 1.54 -5.03
C ASP A 208 1.83 1.27 -6.13
N ARG A 209 1.45 0.41 -7.07
CA ARG A 209 2.33 -0.07 -8.14
C ARG A 209 2.61 1.00 -9.20
N TYR A 210 1.61 1.86 -9.50
CA TYR A 210 1.82 2.98 -10.43
C TYR A 210 2.79 3.99 -9.85
N PHE A 211 2.63 4.31 -8.57
CA PHE A 211 3.56 5.16 -7.85
C PHE A 211 4.99 4.59 -7.89
N LEU A 212 5.14 3.30 -7.59
CA LEU A 212 6.44 2.62 -7.65
C LEU A 212 7.05 2.65 -9.05
N ASP A 213 6.25 2.34 -10.07
CA ASP A 213 6.76 2.27 -11.45
C ASP A 213 7.21 3.63 -11.98
N ARG A 214 6.54 4.71 -11.54
CA ARG A 214 6.82 6.08 -11.99
C ARG A 214 7.94 6.76 -11.21
N VAL A 215 8.05 6.49 -9.92
CA VAL A 215 8.95 7.21 -9.01
C VAL A 215 10.26 6.46 -8.77
N CYS A 216 10.23 5.13 -8.56
CA CYS A 216 11.43 4.41 -8.14
C CYS A 216 12.37 4.04 -9.31
N ASN A 217 13.68 4.05 -9.01
CA ASN A 217 14.75 3.58 -9.90
C ASN A 217 15.48 2.36 -9.35
N THR A 218 15.15 1.95 -8.13
CA THR A 218 15.72 0.78 -7.47
C THR A 218 14.68 0.15 -6.56
N VAL A 219 14.55 -1.17 -6.59
CA VAL A 219 13.66 -1.92 -5.71
C VAL A 219 14.48 -2.86 -4.84
N TYR A 220 14.25 -2.79 -3.53
CA TYR A 220 14.74 -3.75 -2.55
C TYR A 220 13.61 -4.71 -2.19
N GLU A 221 13.85 -6.01 -2.35
CA GLU A 221 12.91 -7.06 -1.92
C GLU A 221 13.46 -7.75 -0.68
N LEU A 222 12.70 -7.69 0.41
CA LEU A 222 13.00 -8.43 1.63
C LEU A 222 12.18 -9.72 1.63
N GLU A 223 12.85 -10.86 1.40
CA GLU A 223 12.23 -12.18 1.36
C GLU A 223 13.01 -13.16 2.25
N ASN A 224 12.30 -13.84 3.17
CA ASN A 224 12.88 -14.81 4.10
C ASN A 224 14.07 -14.28 4.94
N GLY A 225 14.06 -13.00 5.26
CA GLY A 225 15.13 -12.35 6.02
C GLY A 225 16.36 -11.93 5.19
N GLU A 226 16.35 -12.15 3.90
CA GLU A 226 17.40 -11.75 2.94
C GLU A 226 16.92 -10.56 2.10
N LEU A 227 17.85 -9.67 1.73
CA LEU A 227 17.60 -8.50 0.91
C LEU A 227 18.12 -8.70 -0.51
N PHE A 228 17.23 -8.59 -1.49
CA PHE A 228 17.57 -8.63 -2.92
C PHE A 228 17.43 -7.25 -3.53
N THR A 229 18.37 -6.87 -4.38
CA THR A 229 18.42 -5.56 -5.02
C THR A 229 18.15 -5.68 -6.52
N TYR A 230 17.18 -4.91 -7.00
CA TYR A 230 16.85 -4.82 -8.42
C TYR A 230 16.97 -3.34 -8.86
N ARG A 231 17.79 -3.08 -9.87
CA ARG A 231 17.91 -1.76 -10.47
C ARG A 231 16.92 -1.64 -11.60
N GLY A 232 16.12 -0.59 -11.56
CA GLY A 232 15.04 -0.29 -12.49
C GLY A 232 13.74 0.04 -11.76
N ASN A 233 12.68 0.24 -12.53
CA ASN A 233 11.33 0.49 -12.04
C ASN A 233 10.64 -0.80 -11.56
N TYR A 234 9.39 -0.66 -11.12
CA TYR A 234 8.62 -1.79 -10.58
C TYR A 234 8.33 -2.89 -11.63
N SER A 235 8.05 -2.49 -12.89
CA SER A 235 7.82 -3.45 -13.97
C SER A 235 9.04 -4.34 -14.24
N LEU A 236 10.23 -3.75 -14.27
CA LEU A 236 11.48 -4.50 -14.44
C LEU A 236 11.81 -5.38 -13.22
N PHE A 237 11.44 -4.93 -12.03
CA PHE A 237 11.53 -5.75 -10.81
C PHE A 237 10.70 -7.03 -10.93
N LEU A 238 9.44 -6.93 -11.39
CA LEU A 238 8.57 -8.10 -11.55
C LEU A 238 9.19 -9.13 -12.51
N GLU A 239 9.66 -8.69 -13.68
CA GLU A 239 10.30 -9.55 -14.67
C GLU A 239 11.52 -10.29 -14.07
N LYS A 240 12.43 -9.55 -13.44
CA LYS A 240 13.63 -10.14 -12.84
C LYS A 240 13.32 -11.05 -11.65
N ARG A 241 12.26 -10.72 -10.90
CA ARG A 241 11.81 -11.56 -9.80
C ARG A 241 11.29 -12.90 -10.31
N GLU A 242 10.47 -12.89 -11.36
CA GLU A 242 9.95 -14.10 -11.99
C GLU A 242 11.10 -14.98 -12.51
N GLU A 243 12.07 -14.39 -13.20
CA GLU A 243 13.28 -15.13 -13.65
C GLU A 243 14.03 -15.76 -12.46
N ARG A 244 14.22 -15.02 -11.36
CA ARG A 244 14.87 -15.54 -10.15
C ARG A 244 14.11 -16.71 -9.56
N LEU A 245 12.78 -16.58 -9.44
CA LEU A 245 11.92 -17.63 -8.89
C LEU A 245 11.89 -18.87 -9.79
N ALA A 246 11.82 -18.71 -11.11
CA ALA A 246 11.88 -19.80 -12.08
C ALA A 246 13.23 -20.55 -12.01
N ASN A 247 14.34 -19.82 -11.96
CA ASN A 247 15.67 -20.40 -11.80
C ASN A 247 15.79 -21.19 -10.48
N ARG A 248 15.31 -20.63 -9.36
CA ARG A 248 15.32 -21.30 -8.05
C ARG A 248 14.44 -22.56 -8.05
N ALA A 249 13.27 -22.51 -8.69
CA ALA A 249 12.41 -23.68 -8.85
C ALA A 249 13.10 -24.79 -9.66
N ALA A 250 13.71 -24.45 -10.80
CA ALA A 250 14.46 -25.40 -11.63
C ALA A 250 15.65 -26.03 -10.90
N GLU A 251 16.38 -25.24 -10.10
CA GLU A 251 17.47 -25.75 -9.24
C GLU A 251 16.94 -26.69 -8.15
N THR A 252 15.82 -26.35 -7.53
CA THR A 252 15.17 -27.16 -6.50
C THR A 252 14.69 -28.48 -7.08
N ASP A 253 14.12 -28.50 -8.29
CA ASP A 253 13.68 -29.73 -8.97
C ASP A 253 14.86 -30.59 -9.38
N LYS A 254 15.96 -30.01 -9.86
CA LYS A 254 17.21 -30.74 -10.10
C LYS A 254 17.74 -31.39 -8.79
N ALA A 255 17.73 -30.62 -7.69
CA ALA A 255 18.14 -31.12 -6.39
C ALA A 255 17.24 -32.25 -5.87
N ARG A 256 15.89 -32.11 -6.03
CA ARG A 256 14.91 -33.16 -5.68
C ARG A 256 15.10 -34.43 -6.49
N ASN A 257 15.36 -34.33 -7.79
CA ASN A 257 15.63 -35.47 -8.65
C ASN A 257 16.91 -36.16 -8.25
N LEU A 258 17.96 -35.41 -7.94
CA LEU A 258 19.22 -35.96 -7.41
C LEU A 258 19.00 -36.64 -6.06
N TYR A 259 18.24 -36.00 -5.15
CA TYR A 259 17.89 -36.57 -3.85
C TYR A 259 17.15 -37.92 -3.98
N ARG A 260 16.18 -38.02 -4.90
CA ARG A 260 15.45 -39.29 -5.15
C ARG A 260 16.39 -40.39 -5.61
N ARG A 261 17.37 -40.09 -6.51
CA ARG A 261 18.36 -41.05 -6.97
C ARG A 261 19.30 -41.48 -5.83
N GLU A 262 19.78 -40.51 -5.04
CA GLU A 262 20.66 -40.80 -3.90
C GLU A 262 19.91 -41.57 -2.80
N LEU A 263 18.63 -41.27 -2.56
CA LEU A 263 17.78 -41.99 -1.61
C LEU A 263 17.56 -43.44 -2.04
N GLN A 264 17.34 -43.71 -3.34
CA GLN A 264 17.27 -45.08 -3.88
C GLN A 264 18.56 -45.81 -3.68
N TRP A 265 19.70 -45.14 -3.94
CA TRP A 265 21.01 -45.74 -3.71
C TRP A 265 21.25 -46.01 -2.21
N ILE A 266 20.87 -45.12 -1.31
CA ILE A 266 20.99 -45.36 0.14
C ILE A 266 20.12 -46.53 0.59
N ARG A 267 18.94 -46.71 0.01
CA ARG A 267 18.00 -47.80 0.35
C ARG A 267 18.43 -49.14 -0.29
N SER A 268 19.21 -49.12 -1.35
CA SER A 268 19.73 -50.35 -1.95
C SER A 268 20.70 -51.08 -1.03
N THR A 269 20.62 -52.41 -0.98
CA THR A 269 21.53 -53.25 -0.19
C THR A 269 22.90 -53.20 -0.82
N PRO A 270 24.02 -52.99 -0.07
CA PRO A 270 25.34 -53.01 -0.63
C PRO A 270 25.68 -54.43 -1.12
N CYS A 271 26.09 -54.58 -2.39
CA CYS A 271 26.66 -55.82 -2.88
C CYS A 271 28.01 -56.04 -2.22
N ALA A 272 28.17 -57.17 -1.51
CA ALA A 272 29.33 -57.76 -0.90
C ALA A 272 30.62 -56.89 -0.74
N ARG A 273 31.02 -56.66 0.53
CA ARG A 273 32.32 -56.17 1.00
C ARG A 273 32.71 -54.70 0.90
N THR A 274 31.90 -53.79 0.34
CA THR A 274 32.21 -52.36 0.37
C THR A 274 31.13 -51.57 1.12
N GLY A 275 31.51 -50.94 2.24
CA GLY A 275 30.64 -50.02 2.97
C GLY A 275 30.25 -48.84 2.08
N LYS A 276 29.07 -48.23 2.31
CA LYS A 276 28.63 -47.01 1.62
C LYS A 276 29.64 -45.89 1.87
N SER A 277 30.00 -45.16 0.83
CA SER A 277 30.98 -44.07 0.93
C SER A 277 30.50 -43.00 1.91
N LYS A 278 31.29 -42.70 2.94
CA LYS A 278 30.99 -41.68 3.96
C LYS A 278 30.81 -40.31 3.35
N SER A 279 31.66 -39.93 2.37
CA SER A 279 31.58 -38.67 1.64
C SER A 279 30.24 -38.51 0.89
N ARG A 280 29.70 -39.58 0.31
CA ARG A 280 28.42 -39.55 -0.42
C ARG A 280 27.22 -39.44 0.54
N LEU A 281 27.31 -40.02 1.75
CA LEU A 281 26.31 -39.85 2.81
C LEU A 281 26.32 -38.43 3.37
N GLU A 282 27.50 -37.83 3.54
CA GLU A 282 27.60 -36.40 3.94
C GLU A 282 27.03 -35.46 2.88
N SER A 283 27.32 -35.75 1.58
CA SER A 283 26.72 -34.98 0.46
C SER A 283 25.20 -35.11 0.41
N PHE A 284 24.64 -36.28 0.72
CA PHE A 284 23.21 -36.50 0.84
C PHE A 284 22.59 -35.69 1.99
N GLY A 285 23.28 -35.57 3.13
CA GLY A 285 22.86 -34.71 4.25
C GLY A 285 22.75 -33.26 3.80
N LYS A 286 23.77 -32.70 3.17
CA LYS A 286 23.77 -31.35 2.61
C LYS A 286 22.68 -31.13 1.54
N LEU A 287 22.43 -32.15 0.71
CA LEU A 287 21.37 -32.10 -0.31
C LEU A 287 19.98 -32.07 0.32
N LYS A 288 19.77 -32.81 1.43
CA LYS A 288 18.51 -32.81 2.20
C LYS A 288 18.25 -31.44 2.84
N GLU A 289 19.27 -30.81 3.42
CA GLU A 289 19.18 -29.45 3.97
C GLU A 289 18.85 -28.41 2.89
N ARG A 290 19.49 -28.55 1.70
CA ARG A 290 19.28 -27.64 0.55
C ARG A 290 17.85 -27.70 -0.02
N ILE A 291 17.19 -28.86 0.01
CA ILE A 291 15.82 -29.04 -0.50
C ILE A 291 14.80 -28.43 0.47
N GLY A 292 15.14 -28.29 1.77
CA GLY A 292 14.22 -27.80 2.80
C GLY A 292 13.04 -28.74 3.06
N PRO A 293 12.14 -28.41 3.99
CA PRO A 293 10.88 -29.13 4.16
C PRO A 293 10.04 -29.01 2.87
N ALA A 294 9.50 -30.13 2.40
CA ALA A 294 8.76 -30.23 1.15
C ALA A 294 7.50 -29.33 1.16
N GLY A 295 7.66 -28.06 0.80
CA GLY A 295 6.57 -27.21 0.40
C GLY A 295 6.18 -27.56 -1.05
N ASN A 296 4.99 -28.07 -1.26
CA ASN A 296 4.42 -28.23 -2.59
C ASN A 296 4.13 -26.85 -3.18
N THR A 297 5.11 -26.24 -3.83
CA THR A 297 4.91 -25.07 -4.70
C THR A 297 4.57 -25.54 -6.12
N HIS A 298 3.50 -26.30 -6.29
CA HIS A 298 2.80 -26.30 -7.55
C HIS A 298 1.83 -25.14 -7.54
N ALA A 299 2.08 -24.13 -8.37
CA ALA A 299 1.07 -23.17 -8.79
C ALA A 299 -0.04 -23.95 -9.52
N MET A 300 -1.00 -24.47 -8.78
CA MET A 300 -2.27 -24.93 -9.34
C MET A 300 -3.11 -23.67 -9.53
N GLU A 301 -3.56 -23.43 -10.74
CA GLU A 301 -4.49 -22.34 -11.07
C GLU A 301 -5.68 -22.35 -10.12
N ILE A 302 -5.99 -21.18 -9.56
CA ILE A 302 -7.13 -21.02 -8.65
C ILE A 302 -8.37 -20.80 -9.52
N ASN A 303 -9.02 -21.86 -9.93
CA ASN A 303 -10.35 -21.75 -10.51
C ASN A 303 -11.38 -21.86 -9.38
N ALA A 304 -11.87 -20.73 -8.86
CA ALA A 304 -12.89 -20.73 -7.81
C ALA A 304 -14.19 -21.38 -8.30
N GLY A 305 -14.64 -22.42 -7.62
CA GLY A 305 -15.96 -23.00 -7.82
C GLY A 305 -17.03 -22.03 -7.32
N ILE A 306 -17.91 -21.55 -8.20
CA ILE A 306 -18.90 -20.54 -7.85
C ILE A 306 -20.27 -21.20 -7.70
N ALA A 307 -21.01 -20.81 -6.66
CA ALA A 307 -22.41 -21.14 -6.54
C ALA A 307 -23.18 -20.62 -7.78
N ARG A 308 -24.02 -21.46 -8.38
CA ARG A 308 -24.76 -21.15 -9.62
C ARG A 308 -25.52 -19.82 -9.47
N LEU A 309 -25.18 -18.82 -10.27
CA LEU A 309 -25.85 -17.53 -10.31
C LEU A 309 -27.07 -17.61 -11.25
N GLY A 310 -28.25 -17.24 -10.76
CA GLY A 310 -29.49 -17.16 -11.54
C GLY A 310 -29.45 -16.07 -12.62
N THR A 311 -30.51 -15.91 -13.40
CA THR A 311 -30.63 -14.83 -14.41
C THR A 311 -30.95 -13.48 -13.78
N LYS A 312 -31.68 -13.46 -12.66
CA LYS A 312 -31.97 -12.26 -11.88
C LYS A 312 -30.90 -12.12 -10.81
N ILE A 313 -30.14 -11.04 -10.81
CA ILE A 313 -29.05 -10.78 -9.86
C ILE A 313 -29.48 -9.67 -8.91
N ILE A 314 -29.28 -8.43 -9.29
CA ILE A 314 -29.75 -7.24 -8.56
C ILE A 314 -30.42 -6.31 -9.54
N HIS A 315 -31.62 -5.86 -9.21
CA HIS A 315 -32.33 -4.84 -9.95
C HIS A 315 -32.55 -3.64 -9.05
N ALA A 316 -31.88 -2.55 -9.35
CA ALA A 316 -32.01 -1.26 -8.71
C ALA A 316 -32.86 -0.34 -9.60
N ARG A 317 -33.92 0.27 -9.05
CA ARG A 317 -34.77 1.22 -9.78
C ARG A 317 -34.99 2.47 -8.97
N ASN A 318 -34.57 3.60 -9.51
CA ASN A 318 -34.73 4.95 -8.97
C ASN A 318 -34.31 5.04 -7.49
N LEU A 319 -33.18 4.36 -7.14
CA LEU A 319 -32.68 4.37 -5.78
C LEU A 319 -32.17 5.76 -5.41
N SER A 320 -32.63 6.28 -4.28
CA SER A 320 -32.11 7.53 -3.71
C SER A 320 -31.84 7.38 -2.22
N PHE A 321 -30.78 8.04 -1.74
CA PHE A 321 -30.36 7.98 -0.34
C PHE A 321 -29.60 9.24 0.10
N THR A 322 -29.82 9.65 1.36
CA THR A 322 -29.07 10.72 2.05
C THR A 322 -28.96 10.43 3.55
N TYR A 323 -27.93 10.93 4.22
CA TYR A 323 -27.85 11.00 5.70
C TYR A 323 -28.24 12.40 6.23
N GLY A 324 -28.39 13.39 5.38
CA GLY A 324 -28.67 14.77 5.76
C GLY A 324 -29.27 15.56 4.60
N GLU A 325 -28.84 16.79 4.41
CA GLU A 325 -29.36 17.67 3.34
C GLU A 325 -28.79 17.32 1.96
N GLU A 326 -27.52 16.84 1.89
CA GLU A 326 -26.87 16.51 0.62
C GLU A 326 -27.18 15.07 0.18
N PRO A 327 -27.66 14.87 -1.06
CA PRO A 327 -27.95 13.54 -1.57
C PRO A 327 -26.64 12.77 -1.86
N LEU A 328 -26.51 11.54 -1.31
CA LEU A 328 -25.42 10.62 -1.60
C LEU A 328 -25.71 9.72 -2.81
N LEU A 329 -27.00 9.50 -3.11
CA LEU A 329 -27.45 8.75 -4.28
C LEU A 329 -28.79 9.35 -4.74
N LYS A 330 -28.94 9.60 -6.06
CA LYS A 330 -30.14 10.18 -6.65
C LYS A 330 -30.56 9.41 -7.90
N ASP A 331 -31.79 8.87 -7.88
CA ASP A 331 -32.45 8.22 -9.02
C ASP A 331 -31.61 7.14 -9.72
N PHE A 332 -30.77 6.42 -8.99
CA PHE A 332 -29.92 5.38 -9.56
C PHE A 332 -30.75 4.20 -10.04
N THR A 333 -30.59 3.85 -11.31
CA THR A 333 -31.26 2.70 -11.94
C THR A 333 -30.24 1.87 -12.68
N TYR A 334 -30.13 0.58 -12.29
CA TYR A 334 -29.21 -0.37 -12.93
C TYR A 334 -29.65 -1.81 -12.75
N ASN A 335 -29.38 -2.64 -13.77
CA ASN A 335 -29.64 -4.06 -13.75
C ASN A 335 -28.31 -4.83 -13.89
N PHE A 336 -27.85 -5.43 -12.80
CA PHE A 336 -26.60 -6.16 -12.79
C PHE A 336 -26.68 -7.44 -13.64
N SER A 337 -25.66 -7.64 -14.47
CA SER A 337 -25.52 -8.77 -15.38
C SER A 337 -24.60 -9.85 -14.79
N ARG A 338 -24.63 -11.08 -15.36
CA ARG A 338 -23.75 -12.16 -14.91
C ARG A 338 -22.29 -11.89 -15.25
N ASN A 339 -21.40 -12.25 -14.33
CA ASN A 339 -19.94 -12.14 -14.48
C ASN A 339 -19.45 -10.71 -14.73
N GLU A 340 -20.26 -9.74 -14.43
CA GLU A 340 -19.95 -8.33 -14.58
C GLU A 340 -18.99 -7.88 -13.48
N LYS A 341 -17.93 -7.19 -13.85
CA LYS A 341 -16.92 -6.67 -12.94
C LYS A 341 -16.91 -5.16 -13.02
N ILE A 342 -17.41 -4.50 -11.99
CA ILE A 342 -17.63 -3.06 -11.96
C ILE A 342 -16.65 -2.43 -10.98
N GLY A 343 -15.91 -1.43 -11.44
CA GLY A 343 -15.11 -0.56 -10.61
C GLY A 343 -15.90 0.66 -10.14
N ILE A 344 -15.70 1.10 -8.92
CA ILE A 344 -16.32 2.31 -8.38
C ILE A 344 -15.24 3.34 -8.12
N VAL A 345 -15.37 4.52 -8.73
CA VAL A 345 -14.41 5.62 -8.61
C VAL A 345 -15.11 6.90 -8.14
N GLY A 346 -14.37 7.80 -7.51
CA GLY A 346 -14.86 9.08 -7.00
C GLY A 346 -14.09 9.52 -5.76
N GLY A 347 -14.21 10.80 -5.38
CA GLY A 347 -13.55 11.38 -4.22
C GLY A 347 -13.97 10.74 -2.89
N ASN A 348 -13.25 11.04 -1.82
CA ASN A 348 -13.61 10.58 -0.49
C ASN A 348 -14.88 11.29 0.00
N GLY A 349 -15.74 10.55 0.72
CA GLY A 349 -17.00 11.09 1.28
C GLY A 349 -18.18 11.20 0.30
N VAL A 350 -18.01 10.91 -1.01
CA VAL A 350 -19.09 11.01 -2.01
C VAL A 350 -20.17 9.92 -1.92
N GLY A 351 -20.06 8.97 -0.98
CA GLY A 351 -21.10 7.95 -0.74
C GLY A 351 -20.79 6.56 -1.31
N LYS A 352 -19.55 6.24 -1.73
CA LYS A 352 -19.17 4.93 -2.28
C LYS A 352 -19.52 3.77 -1.35
N THR A 353 -19.04 3.79 -0.11
CA THR A 353 -19.32 2.75 0.90
C THR A 353 -20.81 2.66 1.22
N THR A 354 -21.52 3.80 1.27
CA THR A 354 -22.99 3.84 1.49
C THR A 354 -23.72 3.13 0.35
N PHE A 355 -23.31 3.37 -0.89
CA PHE A 355 -23.86 2.68 -2.07
C PHE A 355 -23.65 1.16 -2.00
N LEU A 356 -22.45 0.70 -1.61
CA LEU A 356 -22.18 -0.73 -1.42
C LEU A 356 -23.08 -1.35 -0.35
N ARG A 357 -23.29 -0.67 0.77
CA ARG A 357 -24.18 -1.12 1.86
C ARG A 357 -25.64 -1.15 1.44
N LEU A 358 -26.09 -0.19 0.63
CA LEU A 358 -27.44 -0.20 0.02
C LEU A 358 -27.60 -1.42 -0.87
N LEU A 359 -26.65 -1.67 -1.79
CA LEU A 359 -26.70 -2.82 -2.69
C LEU A 359 -26.63 -4.16 -1.95
N ALA A 360 -25.91 -4.23 -0.84
CA ALA A 360 -25.87 -5.42 0.00
C ALA A 360 -27.16 -5.64 0.81
N GLY A 361 -28.08 -4.67 0.82
CA GLY A 361 -29.33 -4.71 1.60
C GLY A 361 -29.16 -4.45 3.09
N GLU A 362 -28.05 -3.79 3.50
CA GLU A 362 -27.79 -3.40 4.88
C GLU A 362 -28.43 -2.05 5.24
N LEU A 363 -28.72 -1.24 4.23
CA LEU A 363 -29.43 0.02 4.35
C LEU A 363 -30.68 -0.03 3.47
N GLU A 364 -31.75 0.56 3.95
CA GLU A 364 -32.97 0.73 3.16
C GLU A 364 -32.89 2.05 2.37
N PRO A 365 -33.19 2.04 1.07
CA PRO A 365 -33.24 3.27 0.28
C PRO A 365 -34.38 4.16 0.75
N LEU A 366 -34.20 5.50 0.68
CA LEU A 366 -35.26 6.45 0.97
C LEU A 366 -36.37 6.44 -0.07
N SER A 367 -36.00 6.17 -1.32
CA SER A 367 -36.95 5.99 -2.42
C SER A 367 -36.40 5.00 -3.43
N GLY A 368 -37.28 4.45 -4.26
CA GLY A 368 -36.94 3.45 -5.25
C GLY A 368 -37.16 2.02 -4.74
N THR A 369 -36.70 1.04 -5.52
CA THR A 369 -36.81 -0.39 -5.19
C THR A 369 -35.53 -1.12 -5.50
N LEU A 370 -35.11 -1.98 -4.58
CA LEU A 370 -33.97 -2.88 -4.73
C LEU A 370 -34.45 -4.32 -4.62
N GLN A 371 -34.20 -5.13 -5.65
CA GLN A 371 -34.58 -6.53 -5.67
C GLN A 371 -33.35 -7.42 -5.84
N HIS A 372 -33.14 -8.34 -4.92
CA HIS A 372 -32.10 -9.36 -5.01
C HIS A 372 -32.64 -10.65 -5.60
N GLY A 373 -31.84 -11.28 -6.46
CA GLY A 373 -32.12 -12.63 -6.94
C GLY A 373 -32.00 -13.66 -5.81
N THR A 374 -32.85 -14.67 -5.80
CA THR A 374 -32.89 -15.72 -4.74
C THR A 374 -31.61 -16.55 -4.64
N THR A 375 -30.80 -16.56 -5.70
CA THR A 375 -29.53 -17.32 -5.76
C THR A 375 -28.30 -16.49 -5.41
N VAL A 376 -28.45 -15.20 -5.15
CA VAL A 376 -27.32 -14.29 -4.82
C VAL A 376 -26.79 -14.62 -3.44
N ARG A 377 -25.47 -14.83 -3.37
CA ARG A 377 -24.70 -15.00 -2.14
C ARG A 377 -23.64 -13.92 -2.10
N PHE A 378 -23.83 -12.95 -1.21
CA PHE A 378 -22.89 -11.87 -1.04
C PHE A 378 -21.64 -12.30 -0.27
N GLY A 379 -20.49 -11.87 -0.76
CA GLY A 379 -19.26 -11.75 0.03
C GLY A 379 -18.89 -10.27 0.12
N PHE A 380 -18.89 -9.71 1.31
CA PHE A 380 -18.58 -8.30 1.49
C PHE A 380 -17.30 -8.14 2.31
N TYR A 381 -16.23 -7.68 1.65
CA TYR A 381 -15.00 -7.24 2.32
C TYR A 381 -15.13 -5.76 2.68
N ARG A 382 -15.06 -5.48 3.97
CA ARG A 382 -15.20 -4.11 4.52
C ARG A 382 -13.86 -3.62 5.04
N GLN A 383 -13.68 -2.32 4.99
CA GLN A 383 -12.51 -1.67 5.56
C GLN A 383 -12.47 -1.80 7.09
N GLU A 384 -13.62 -1.83 7.77
CA GLU A 384 -13.78 -1.88 9.22
C GLU A 384 -14.56 -3.14 9.68
N GLY A 385 -14.51 -3.42 10.98
CA GLY A 385 -15.36 -4.44 11.58
C GLY A 385 -14.79 -5.86 11.58
N ILE A 386 -13.48 -6.03 11.43
CA ILE A 386 -12.83 -7.34 11.52
C ILE A 386 -12.77 -7.76 12.99
N SER A 387 -13.52 -8.81 13.33
CA SER A 387 -13.46 -9.44 14.66
C SER A 387 -13.24 -10.94 14.52
N PHE A 388 -12.32 -11.47 15.33
CA PHE A 388 -12.06 -12.88 15.49
C PHE A 388 -12.21 -13.25 16.95
N ASN A 389 -12.56 -14.51 17.25
CA ASN A 389 -12.64 -14.96 18.63
C ASN A 389 -11.23 -14.99 19.24
N PRO A 390 -11.06 -14.44 20.45
CA PRO A 390 -9.81 -14.53 21.16
C PRO A 390 -9.42 -16.00 21.39
N GLY A 391 -8.19 -16.36 21.02
CA GLY A 391 -7.67 -17.70 21.23
C GLY A 391 -7.75 -18.64 20.04
N ASP A 392 -8.55 -18.34 19.00
CA ASP A 392 -8.60 -19.12 17.77
C ASP A 392 -7.24 -19.09 17.05
N THR A 393 -6.86 -20.22 16.47
CA THR A 393 -5.71 -20.27 15.55
C THR A 393 -6.15 -19.88 14.13
N VAL A 394 -5.18 -19.54 13.29
CA VAL A 394 -5.42 -19.25 11.86
C VAL A 394 -6.17 -20.41 11.19
N PHE A 395 -5.84 -21.65 11.56
CA PHE A 395 -6.49 -22.85 11.02
C PHE A 395 -7.92 -23.00 11.52
N ASP A 396 -8.18 -22.76 12.82
CA ASP A 396 -9.51 -22.89 13.42
C ASP A 396 -10.52 -21.97 12.73
N VAL A 397 -10.16 -20.69 12.51
CA VAL A 397 -11.00 -19.70 11.83
C VAL A 397 -11.43 -20.17 10.43
N VAL A 398 -10.54 -20.82 9.72
CA VAL A 398 -10.79 -21.28 8.35
C VAL A 398 -11.53 -22.62 8.35
N HIS A 399 -11.17 -23.52 9.25
CA HIS A 399 -11.78 -24.85 9.37
C HIS A 399 -13.26 -24.77 9.79
N GLU A 400 -13.62 -23.79 10.65
CA GLU A 400 -15.01 -23.53 11.05
C GLU A 400 -15.91 -23.18 9.84
N ILE A 401 -15.35 -22.52 8.80
CA ILE A 401 -16.10 -22.14 7.62
C ILE A 401 -16.28 -23.33 6.66
N ALA A 402 -15.20 -24.03 6.35
CA ALA A 402 -15.22 -25.20 5.50
C ALA A 402 -13.95 -26.05 5.64
N GLU A 403 -14.10 -27.36 5.81
CA GLU A 403 -12.95 -28.29 5.73
C GLU A 403 -12.39 -28.38 4.32
N VAL A 404 -13.25 -28.22 3.31
CA VAL A 404 -12.95 -28.35 1.89
C VAL A 404 -13.69 -27.29 1.08
N VAL A 405 -12.95 -26.56 0.27
CA VAL A 405 -13.49 -25.57 -0.67
C VAL A 405 -13.58 -26.20 -2.06
N ALA A 406 -14.75 -26.12 -2.68
CA ALA A 406 -14.91 -26.54 -4.06
C ALA A 406 -14.38 -25.46 -5.01
N LEU A 407 -13.53 -25.83 -5.96
CA LEU A 407 -13.04 -24.95 -7.02
C LEU A 407 -13.93 -25.03 -8.28
N ALA A 408 -13.80 -24.07 -9.21
CA ALA A 408 -14.63 -23.97 -10.42
C ALA A 408 -14.49 -25.17 -11.37
N ASP A 409 -13.36 -25.84 -11.33
CA ASP A 409 -13.07 -27.06 -12.10
C ASP A 409 -13.67 -28.34 -11.47
N GLY A 410 -14.41 -28.18 -10.35
CA GLY A 410 -14.95 -29.30 -9.57
C GLY A 410 -13.90 -29.96 -8.64
N SER A 411 -12.65 -29.52 -8.65
CA SER A 411 -11.64 -29.99 -7.70
C SER A 411 -11.95 -29.48 -6.30
N LYS A 412 -11.49 -30.23 -5.31
CA LYS A 412 -11.67 -29.89 -3.89
C LYS A 412 -10.32 -29.55 -3.28
N VAL A 413 -10.21 -28.40 -2.66
CA VAL A 413 -9.01 -27.93 -1.97
C VAL A 413 -9.27 -27.92 -0.47
N THR A 414 -8.33 -28.46 0.31
CA THR A 414 -8.43 -28.43 1.78
C THR A 414 -8.20 -27.01 2.31
N ALA A 415 -8.78 -26.69 3.47
CA ALA A 415 -8.57 -25.43 4.18
C ALA A 415 -7.07 -25.10 4.32
N ALA A 416 -6.24 -26.07 4.70
CA ALA A 416 -4.78 -25.90 4.84
C ALA A 416 -4.10 -25.53 3.50
N SER A 417 -4.52 -26.12 2.38
CA SER A 417 -3.99 -25.78 1.06
C SER A 417 -4.43 -24.38 0.62
N PHE A 418 -5.67 -23.99 0.93
CA PHE A 418 -6.18 -22.65 0.64
C PHE A 418 -5.48 -21.57 1.45
N LEU A 419 -5.22 -21.82 2.76
CA LEU A 419 -4.38 -20.97 3.59
C LEU A 419 -2.99 -20.76 3.00
N SER A 420 -2.34 -21.85 2.58
CA SER A 420 -0.98 -21.78 2.02
C SER A 420 -0.91 -20.97 0.73
N ARG A 421 -1.96 -20.99 -0.10
CA ARG A 421 -2.07 -20.17 -1.32
C ARG A 421 -2.17 -18.67 -0.99
N PHE A 422 -2.89 -18.32 0.06
CA PHE A 422 -3.00 -16.95 0.55
C PHE A 422 -1.86 -16.58 1.51
N LEU A 423 -0.67 -17.16 1.29
CA LEU A 423 0.56 -16.82 1.99
C LEU A 423 0.51 -17.05 3.53
N PHE A 424 -0.28 -18.02 3.98
CA PHE A 424 -0.20 -18.57 5.33
C PHE A 424 0.49 -19.94 5.26
N PRO A 425 1.82 -20.00 5.44
CA PRO A 425 2.55 -21.26 5.42
C PRO A 425 2.11 -22.17 6.58
N PRO A 426 2.35 -23.50 6.48
CA PRO A 426 1.95 -24.45 7.53
C PRO A 426 2.46 -24.10 8.94
N SER A 427 3.60 -23.41 9.04
CA SER A 427 4.15 -22.91 10.32
C SER A 427 3.24 -21.85 10.99
N MET A 428 2.41 -21.15 10.21
CA MET A 428 1.48 -20.13 10.74
C MET A 428 0.09 -20.69 11.06
N HIS A 429 -0.26 -21.90 10.62
CA HIS A 429 -1.61 -22.44 10.80
C HIS A 429 -2.02 -22.56 12.28
N GLN A 430 -1.08 -22.87 13.17
CA GLN A 430 -1.29 -23.01 14.62
C GLN A 430 -1.01 -21.71 15.40
N VAL A 431 -0.69 -20.61 14.71
CA VAL A 431 -0.49 -19.32 15.36
C VAL A 431 -1.86 -18.74 15.74
N LYS A 432 -1.97 -18.22 16.97
CA LYS A 432 -3.18 -17.53 17.42
C LYS A 432 -3.39 -16.25 16.65
N VAL A 433 -4.64 -15.95 16.27
CA VAL A 433 -5.00 -14.75 15.51
C VAL A 433 -4.61 -13.46 16.23
N GLU A 434 -4.58 -13.46 17.56
CA GLU A 434 -4.12 -12.32 18.35
C GLU A 434 -2.68 -11.87 18.00
N ARG A 435 -1.81 -12.85 17.65
CA ARG A 435 -0.40 -12.62 17.34
C ARG A 435 -0.13 -12.20 15.90
N LEU A 436 -1.16 -12.17 15.06
CA LEU A 436 -1.05 -11.71 13.68
C LEU A 436 -0.94 -10.20 13.62
N SER A 437 -0.13 -9.71 12.67
CA SER A 437 -0.10 -8.30 12.29
C SER A 437 -1.44 -7.85 11.71
N GLY A 438 -1.70 -6.54 11.66
CA GLY A 438 -2.91 -5.97 11.08
C GLY A 438 -3.17 -6.46 9.64
N GLY A 439 -2.15 -6.42 8.78
CA GLY A 439 -2.25 -6.91 7.40
C GLY A 439 -2.47 -8.42 7.30
N GLU A 440 -1.87 -9.24 8.20
CA GLU A 440 -2.13 -10.68 8.25
C GLU A 440 -3.58 -10.96 8.70
N LYS A 441 -4.13 -10.21 9.66
CA LYS A 441 -5.55 -10.31 10.06
C LYS A 441 -6.49 -9.97 8.92
N ARG A 442 -6.21 -8.91 8.16
CA ARG A 442 -7.02 -8.50 7.01
C ARG A 442 -6.97 -9.52 5.87
N ARG A 443 -5.79 -10.09 5.60
CA ARG A 443 -5.63 -11.20 4.66
C ARG A 443 -6.42 -12.44 5.09
N LEU A 444 -6.39 -12.80 6.38
CA LEU A 444 -7.19 -13.89 6.91
C LEU A 444 -8.69 -13.61 6.76
N TYR A 445 -9.14 -12.39 7.05
CA TYR A 445 -10.52 -11.96 6.87
C TYR A 445 -10.99 -12.08 5.41
N LEU A 446 -10.19 -11.57 4.47
CA LEU A 446 -10.47 -11.73 3.05
C LEU A 446 -10.66 -13.21 2.68
N LEU A 447 -9.77 -14.07 3.15
CA LEU A 447 -9.80 -15.50 2.90
C LEU A 447 -11.09 -16.14 3.45
N THR A 448 -11.56 -15.74 4.63
CA THR A 448 -12.83 -16.24 5.20
C THR A 448 -14.03 -15.89 4.32
N ILE A 449 -14.02 -14.72 3.68
CA ILE A 449 -15.08 -14.30 2.75
C ILE A 449 -15.05 -15.16 1.49
N LEU A 450 -13.87 -15.34 0.89
CA LEU A 450 -13.70 -16.10 -0.34
C LEU A 450 -14.06 -17.59 -0.16
N MET A 451 -13.77 -18.17 1.01
CA MET A 451 -14.10 -19.57 1.32
C MET A 451 -15.60 -19.85 1.44
N ARG A 452 -16.40 -18.84 1.78
CA ARG A 452 -17.88 -18.95 1.80
C ARG A 452 -18.49 -19.11 0.40
N ASN A 453 -17.64 -19.08 -0.61
CA ASN A 453 -18.01 -19.28 -2.02
C ASN A 453 -19.11 -18.31 -2.49
N PRO A 454 -18.90 -16.99 -2.37
CA PRO A 454 -19.85 -15.98 -2.84
C PRO A 454 -19.95 -16.02 -4.37
N ASN A 455 -21.10 -15.59 -4.91
CA ASN A 455 -21.27 -15.37 -6.35
C ASN A 455 -21.52 -13.90 -6.71
N PHE A 456 -21.62 -13.05 -5.69
CA PHE A 456 -21.59 -11.59 -5.79
C PHE A 456 -20.60 -11.07 -4.73
N LEU A 457 -19.45 -10.57 -5.18
CA LEU A 457 -18.38 -10.13 -4.30
C LEU A 457 -18.28 -8.60 -4.31
N ILE A 458 -18.29 -8.02 -3.12
CA ILE A 458 -18.13 -6.58 -2.90
C ILE A 458 -16.81 -6.37 -2.15
N LEU A 459 -15.92 -5.58 -2.71
CA LEU A 459 -14.63 -5.24 -2.12
C LEU A 459 -14.54 -3.73 -1.90
N ASP A 460 -14.52 -3.31 -0.64
CA ASP A 460 -14.39 -1.90 -0.26
C ASP A 460 -12.95 -1.64 0.21
N GLU A 461 -12.16 -0.97 -0.63
CA GLU A 461 -10.75 -0.63 -0.45
C GLU A 461 -9.87 -1.83 -0.01
N PRO A 462 -9.87 -2.96 -0.76
CA PRO A 462 -9.10 -4.14 -0.35
C PRO A 462 -7.60 -3.93 -0.45
N THR A 463 -7.16 -2.92 -1.20
CA THR A 463 -5.75 -2.66 -1.51
C THR A 463 -5.00 -1.93 -0.41
N ASN A 464 -5.68 -1.19 0.47
CA ASN A 464 -5.06 -0.30 1.45
C ASN A 464 -4.19 -1.02 2.50
N ASP A 465 -4.46 -2.30 2.78
CA ASP A 465 -3.83 -3.02 3.89
C ASP A 465 -3.24 -4.37 3.50
N LEU A 466 -3.32 -4.71 2.22
CA LEU A 466 -2.74 -5.94 1.68
C LEU A 466 -1.38 -5.64 1.03
N ASP A 467 -0.39 -6.47 1.32
CA ASP A 467 0.89 -6.36 0.63
C ASP A 467 0.79 -6.76 -0.85
N ILE A 468 1.75 -6.30 -1.65
CA ILE A 468 1.80 -6.52 -3.10
C ILE A 468 1.71 -8.01 -3.46
N LEU A 469 2.30 -8.90 -2.64
CA LEU A 469 2.27 -10.34 -2.90
C LEU A 469 0.86 -10.91 -2.69
N THR A 470 0.19 -10.46 -1.65
CA THR A 470 -1.22 -10.81 -1.39
C THR A 470 -2.14 -10.26 -2.47
N LEU A 471 -1.89 -9.01 -2.92
CA LEU A 471 -2.65 -8.42 -4.03
C LEU A 471 -2.51 -9.22 -5.32
N ASN A 472 -1.33 -9.72 -5.65
CA ASN A 472 -1.12 -10.57 -6.82
C ASN A 472 -1.97 -11.86 -6.74
N VAL A 473 -2.00 -12.51 -5.58
CA VAL A 473 -2.81 -13.72 -5.36
C VAL A 473 -4.31 -13.41 -5.46
N LEU A 474 -4.73 -12.27 -4.90
CA LEU A 474 -6.13 -11.81 -4.99
C LEU A 474 -6.52 -11.51 -6.43
N GLU A 475 -5.67 -10.84 -7.19
CA GLU A 475 -5.91 -10.54 -8.60
C GLU A 475 -6.10 -11.81 -9.43
N GLU A 476 -5.17 -12.77 -9.30
CA GLU A 476 -5.27 -14.06 -9.97
C GLU A 476 -6.60 -14.78 -9.65
N TYR A 477 -7.03 -14.73 -8.38
CA TYR A 477 -8.32 -15.26 -7.97
C TYR A 477 -9.48 -14.52 -8.62
N LEU A 478 -9.45 -13.17 -8.62
CA LEU A 478 -10.53 -12.32 -9.13
C LEU A 478 -10.62 -12.32 -10.67
N GLU A 479 -9.50 -12.46 -11.37
CA GLU A 479 -9.50 -12.65 -12.83
C GLU A 479 -10.29 -13.87 -13.24
N ASN A 480 -10.13 -14.98 -12.50
CA ASN A 480 -10.79 -16.25 -12.73
C ASN A 480 -12.19 -16.33 -12.07
N PHE A 481 -12.61 -15.31 -11.33
CA PHE A 481 -13.88 -15.27 -10.64
C PHE A 481 -15.03 -15.11 -11.64
N LYS A 482 -15.94 -16.10 -11.69
CA LYS A 482 -17.10 -16.16 -12.59
C LYS A 482 -18.39 -15.62 -11.96
N GLY A 483 -18.32 -14.81 -10.94
CA GLY A 483 -19.44 -14.10 -10.29
C GLY A 483 -19.43 -12.63 -10.64
N CYS A 484 -20.40 -11.89 -10.09
CA CYS A 484 -20.39 -10.44 -10.15
C CYS A 484 -19.41 -9.87 -9.14
N LEU A 485 -18.69 -8.83 -9.51
CA LEU A 485 -17.68 -8.19 -8.70
C LEU A 485 -17.89 -6.68 -8.68
N LEU A 486 -18.03 -6.11 -7.49
CA LEU A 486 -17.97 -4.67 -7.26
C LEU A 486 -16.69 -4.34 -6.49
N ILE A 487 -15.92 -3.40 -7.00
CA ILE A 487 -14.64 -2.99 -6.39
C ILE A 487 -14.63 -1.49 -6.20
N VAL A 488 -14.38 -1.05 -4.98
CA VAL A 488 -13.92 0.31 -4.67
C VAL A 488 -12.43 0.23 -4.39
N SER A 489 -11.62 0.94 -5.14
CA SER A 489 -10.18 1.03 -4.87
C SER A 489 -9.57 2.29 -5.47
N HIS A 490 -8.56 2.82 -4.80
CA HIS A 490 -7.68 3.86 -5.33
C HIS A 490 -6.48 3.30 -6.11
N ASP A 491 -6.25 1.98 -6.09
CA ASP A 491 -5.23 1.31 -6.91
C ASP A 491 -5.72 1.18 -8.37
N ARG A 492 -5.20 2.07 -9.23
CA ARG A 492 -5.53 2.10 -10.67
C ARG A 492 -5.15 0.81 -11.37
N TYR A 493 -4.02 0.19 -10.99
CA TYR A 493 -3.55 -1.06 -11.59
C TYR A 493 -4.53 -2.21 -11.32
N PHE A 494 -4.98 -2.32 -10.07
CA PHE A 494 -5.97 -3.30 -9.65
C PHE A 494 -7.30 -3.12 -10.38
N MET A 495 -7.75 -1.87 -10.50
CA MET A 495 -8.98 -1.52 -11.21
C MET A 495 -8.89 -1.78 -12.71
N ASP A 496 -7.80 -1.36 -13.38
CA ASP A 496 -7.60 -1.55 -14.82
C ASP A 496 -7.50 -3.03 -15.22
N LYS A 497 -6.99 -3.86 -14.32
CA LYS A 497 -6.84 -5.30 -14.54
C LYS A 497 -8.16 -6.05 -14.41
N LEU A 498 -9.03 -5.62 -13.50
CA LEU A 498 -10.20 -6.40 -13.08
C LEU A 498 -11.53 -5.85 -13.55
N ALA A 499 -11.71 -4.52 -13.64
CA ALA A 499 -12.99 -3.92 -13.97
C ALA A 499 -13.24 -3.89 -15.49
N ASP A 500 -14.46 -4.23 -15.87
CA ASP A 500 -14.95 -4.14 -17.25
C ASP A 500 -15.39 -2.71 -17.58
N HIS A 501 -16.03 -2.04 -16.62
CA HIS A 501 -16.48 -0.64 -16.68
C HIS A 501 -16.55 -0.04 -15.28
N LEU A 502 -16.85 1.27 -15.17
CA LEU A 502 -16.79 2.02 -13.93
C LEU A 502 -18.11 2.70 -13.59
N PHE A 503 -18.46 2.73 -12.31
CA PHE A 503 -19.40 3.68 -11.75
C PHE A 503 -18.64 4.88 -11.21
N ALA A 504 -18.75 6.01 -11.89
CA ALA A 504 -18.11 7.27 -11.51
C ALA A 504 -19.05 8.11 -10.62
N PHE A 505 -18.65 8.33 -9.38
CA PHE A 505 -19.35 9.17 -8.41
C PHE A 505 -18.86 10.61 -8.56
N GLU A 506 -19.67 11.46 -9.19
CA GLU A 506 -19.31 12.86 -9.48
C GLU A 506 -19.72 13.85 -8.37
N GLY A 507 -20.29 13.33 -7.27
CA GLY A 507 -20.87 14.12 -6.20
C GLY A 507 -22.34 14.44 -6.43
N GLN A 508 -23.00 15.10 -5.46
CA GLN A 508 -24.42 15.45 -5.47
C GLN A 508 -25.37 14.27 -5.77
N GLY A 509 -24.93 13.05 -5.46
CA GLY A 509 -25.69 11.82 -5.67
C GLY A 509 -25.72 11.28 -7.10
N ILE A 510 -24.97 11.87 -8.02
CA ILE A 510 -24.92 11.45 -9.43
C ILE A 510 -23.89 10.33 -9.58
N VAL A 511 -24.34 9.21 -10.17
CA VAL A 511 -23.50 8.08 -10.53
C VAL A 511 -23.59 7.86 -12.05
N GLN A 512 -22.46 7.97 -12.74
CA GLN A 512 -22.38 7.73 -14.18
C GLN A 512 -21.76 6.37 -14.46
N ASP A 513 -22.33 5.65 -15.41
CA ASP A 513 -21.70 4.44 -15.96
C ASP A 513 -20.72 4.82 -17.06
N TYR A 514 -19.42 4.57 -16.82
CA TYR A 514 -18.35 4.89 -17.74
C TYR A 514 -17.78 3.61 -18.35
N PRO A 515 -17.98 3.40 -19.66
CA PRO A 515 -17.42 2.23 -20.35
C PRO A 515 -15.91 2.46 -20.60
N GLY A 516 -15.06 1.72 -19.92
CA GLY A 516 -13.62 1.81 -20.08
C GLY A 516 -12.84 1.60 -18.80
N LYS A 517 -11.53 1.78 -18.88
CA LYS A 517 -10.61 1.55 -17.77
C LYS A 517 -10.49 2.75 -16.85
N CYS A 518 -10.06 2.51 -15.63
CA CYS A 518 -9.87 3.52 -14.61
C CYS A 518 -8.83 4.57 -15.04
N SER A 519 -7.71 4.15 -15.61
CA SER A 519 -6.68 5.06 -16.14
C SER A 519 -7.19 5.95 -17.28
N ASP A 520 -8.11 5.47 -18.13
CA ASP A 520 -8.68 6.26 -19.21
C ASP A 520 -9.68 7.31 -18.67
N TYR A 521 -10.48 6.93 -17.67
CA TYR A 521 -11.39 7.86 -16.99
C TYR A 521 -10.64 9.05 -16.40
N TYR A 522 -9.58 8.79 -15.61
CA TYR A 522 -8.79 9.88 -15.00
C TYR A 522 -8.05 10.72 -16.03
N ARG A 523 -7.51 10.12 -17.09
CA ARG A 523 -6.88 10.86 -18.21
C ARG A 523 -7.87 11.79 -18.92
N SER A 524 -9.10 11.32 -19.19
CA SER A 524 -10.14 12.13 -19.82
C SER A 524 -10.58 13.31 -18.94
N ARG A 525 -10.65 13.08 -17.63
CA ARG A 525 -11.00 14.10 -16.65
C ARG A 525 -9.90 15.15 -16.48
N ALA A 526 -8.64 14.72 -16.44
CA ALA A 526 -7.50 15.64 -16.40
C ALA A 526 -7.42 16.52 -17.66
N ALA A 527 -7.75 15.98 -18.84
CA ALA A 527 -7.80 16.74 -20.09
C ALA A 527 -8.99 17.73 -20.16
N ALA A 528 -10.09 17.45 -19.44
CA ALA A 528 -11.27 18.31 -19.36
C ALA A 528 -11.15 19.40 -18.28
N ALA A 529 -10.22 19.28 -17.34
CA ALA A 529 -9.98 20.28 -16.32
C ALA A 529 -9.43 21.58 -16.97
N PRO A 530 -9.98 22.77 -16.64
CA PRO A 530 -9.46 24.02 -17.18
C PRO A 530 -8.01 24.20 -16.73
N THR A 531 -7.10 24.37 -17.71
CA THR A 531 -5.69 24.66 -17.47
C THR A 531 -5.58 25.84 -16.52
N PRO A 532 -4.90 25.77 -15.37
CA PRO A 532 -4.73 26.93 -14.51
C PRO A 532 -4.06 28.03 -15.32
N ALA A 533 -4.69 29.22 -15.35
CA ALA A 533 -4.17 30.37 -16.07
C ALA A 533 -2.71 30.63 -15.65
N PRO A 534 -1.77 30.86 -16.58
CA PRO A 534 -0.40 31.14 -16.21
C PRO A 534 -0.37 32.35 -15.29
N ALA A 535 0.26 32.19 -14.11
CA ALA A 535 0.41 33.23 -13.12
C ALA A 535 0.92 34.50 -13.80
N SER A 536 0.11 35.57 -13.75
CA SER A 536 0.46 36.87 -14.32
C SER A 536 1.81 37.31 -13.74
N ARG A 537 2.82 37.51 -14.61
CA ARG A 537 4.10 38.11 -14.22
C ARG A 537 3.80 39.40 -13.46
N PRO A 538 4.44 39.64 -12.30
CA PRO A 538 4.31 40.92 -11.63
C PRO A 538 4.76 42.02 -12.58
N ALA A 539 3.90 43.04 -12.75
CA ALA A 539 4.19 44.21 -13.59
C ALA A 539 5.48 44.86 -13.05
N ALA A 540 6.45 45.04 -13.95
CA ALA A 540 7.67 45.78 -13.65
C ALA A 540 7.29 47.20 -13.21
N HIS A 541 7.72 47.61 -12.03
CA HIS A 541 7.61 48.98 -11.56
C HIS A 541 8.29 49.92 -12.57
N PRO A 542 7.63 51.00 -13.06
CA PRO A 542 8.30 51.97 -13.86
C PRO A 542 9.32 52.73 -13.03
N GLY A 543 10.59 52.67 -13.44
CA GLY A 543 11.70 53.36 -12.79
C GLY A 543 11.40 54.84 -12.65
N ALA A 544 11.66 55.38 -11.46
CA ALA A 544 11.69 56.80 -11.18
C ALA A 544 12.78 57.46 -12.07
N GLY A 545 12.30 58.29 -12.98
CA GLY A 545 13.16 59.06 -13.84
C GLY A 545 14.02 60.07 -13.05
N ALA A 546 15.26 60.18 -13.46
CA ALA A 546 16.19 61.22 -13.05
C ALA A 546 15.63 62.63 -13.35
N ALA A 547 15.72 63.51 -12.39
CA ALA A 547 15.65 64.95 -12.62
C ALA A 547 16.87 65.59 -12.00
N ALA A 548 17.66 66.21 -12.89
CA ALA A 548 18.63 67.28 -12.81
C ALA A 548 19.34 67.57 -11.51
#